data_dd7d0c1dbb1020d51d624a87fcf20e15
#
_entry.id   dd7d0c1dbb1020d51d624a87fcf20e15
#
_cell.length_a   1.000
_cell.length_b   1.000
_cell.length_c   1.000
_cell.angle_alpha   90.00
_cell.angle_beta   90.00
_cell.angle_gamma   90.00
#
_symmetry.space_group_name_H-M   'P 1'
#
loop_
_entity.id
_entity.type
_entity.pdbx_description
1 polymer ?
#
loop_
_entity_poly.entity_id
_entity_poly.type
_entity_poly.pdbx_seq_one_letter_code
_entity_poly.pdbx_strand_id
1 'polypeptide(L)'
;MNRIMTDLKNLCFSCMNDTGGSEICPHCGNSGIPESISYLALIPGTMLAERYYIGKCTRANSEGFTYIAFDTQTDDRCTVREFFPAELAERKSDGITVAVKTDADALFADCRASFGELWNKLMRLRGLTALVSVYDLFSANLTSYAVYHDIESLTLRDYLLDNGQGYISWDQARILFMPVLSTLGTLHTSGVIHRNLNPSSFFFSEDGKLKITDYVIPQAASSYGELDSVLTDGYAPIELYREDDPVGSWTDIYSFSAVIYRTLIGTTPIPAPVRAQNDQMMIPAKFAEILPPHIINAIINGMQIDPTDRTRNAEQLRSNLSASPRAVSASAHVFPHSDNAPVQPARPGAANVRTPIVTQPREPEKPKNESKSGGQLNYEQFQKQEKNRKTLKAILVAVIVTLFIGVALIVSALFGMNGGSHGGSDATTQSENTVVVQSFLGRQYNDVVKENEVTGNFIIKKVEQSNDAVPSGQIIGQDIPANSSVAKGTTITFTVSGGPQVFPVPDVSGQTYEQALATLSAKGLKCESAKKYNDGTHPANTVAETVPPAGQGVKSGDKVTIVVYSDPQAAETDAILTPDVPSSLNGENTTVSDILSIFR
;
A
#
# COMPACT_ATOMS: atom_id res chain seq x y z
N MET A 1 45.96 -9.01 -11.74
CA MET A 1 45.73 -8.40 -10.43
C MET A 1 44.98 -9.44 -9.60
N ASN A 2 45.61 -10.03 -8.58
CA ASN A 2 44.90 -10.93 -7.65
C ASN A 2 43.89 -10.06 -6.86
N ARG A 3 42.60 -10.22 -7.15
CA ARG A 3 41.55 -9.66 -6.34
C ARG A 3 41.64 -10.36 -4.98
N ILE A 4 41.92 -9.62 -3.91
CA ILE A 4 41.78 -10.13 -2.53
C ILE A 4 40.31 -10.31 -2.35
N MET A 5 39.82 -11.54 -2.28
CA MET A 5 38.40 -11.82 -1.99
C MET A 5 38.10 -11.43 -0.55
N THR A 6 36.99 -10.77 -0.34
CA THR A 6 36.52 -10.37 0.99
C THR A 6 36.30 -11.60 1.87
N ASP A 7 36.83 -11.60 3.09
CA ASP A 7 36.57 -12.68 4.05
C ASP A 7 35.16 -12.53 4.62
N LEU A 8 34.28 -13.47 4.27
CA LEU A 8 32.89 -13.47 4.69
C LEU A 8 32.70 -13.40 6.21
N LYS A 9 33.70 -13.84 6.99
CA LYS A 9 33.66 -13.77 8.45
C LYS A 9 33.74 -12.35 9.00
N ASN A 10 34.29 -11.44 8.21
CA ASN A 10 34.44 -10.04 8.59
C ASN A 10 33.27 -9.16 8.09
N LEU A 11 32.28 -9.73 7.38
CA LEU A 11 31.15 -8.96 6.89
C LEU A 11 30.18 -8.63 8.02
N CYS A 12 29.79 -7.37 8.10
CA CYS A 12 28.75 -6.91 8.99
C CYS A 12 27.38 -7.37 8.50
N PHE A 13 26.64 -8.14 9.27
CA PHE A 13 25.30 -8.62 8.90
C PHE A 13 24.26 -7.50 8.69
N SER A 14 24.50 -6.31 9.22
CA SER A 14 23.57 -5.18 9.09
C SER A 14 23.77 -4.38 7.81
N CYS A 15 24.99 -4.27 7.28
CA CYS A 15 25.31 -3.44 6.11
C CYS A 15 26.17 -4.12 5.05
N MET A 16 26.60 -5.37 5.26
CA MET A 16 27.45 -6.15 4.35
C MET A 16 28.79 -5.49 3.97
N ASN A 17 29.25 -4.50 4.74
CA ASN A 17 30.59 -3.96 4.61
C ASN A 17 31.58 -4.76 5.46
N ASP A 18 32.86 -4.80 5.02
CA ASP A 18 33.93 -5.41 5.78
C ASP A 18 34.19 -4.62 7.07
N THR A 19 34.15 -5.30 8.22
CA THR A 19 34.42 -4.69 9.54
C THR A 19 35.91 -4.57 9.84
N GLY A 20 36.77 -5.15 9.02
CA GLY A 20 38.20 -5.29 9.30
C GLY A 20 38.48 -6.12 10.56
N GLY A 21 37.54 -6.97 11.00
CA GLY A 21 37.64 -7.76 12.21
C GLY A 21 37.24 -7.02 13.50
N SER A 22 36.67 -5.81 13.39
CA SER A 22 36.19 -5.03 14.54
C SER A 22 34.84 -5.59 15.04
N GLU A 23 34.64 -5.63 16.38
CA GLU A 23 33.36 -6.05 16.99
C GLU A 23 32.21 -5.09 16.65
N ILE A 24 32.50 -3.79 16.57
CA ILE A 24 31.57 -2.75 16.15
C ILE A 24 31.90 -2.38 14.71
N CYS A 25 30.93 -2.46 13.83
CA CYS A 25 31.10 -2.12 12.43
C CYS A 25 31.43 -0.62 12.27
N PRO A 26 32.58 -0.27 11.64
CA PRO A 26 32.96 1.13 11.45
C PRO A 26 32.06 1.89 10.47
N HIS A 27 31.28 1.16 9.65
CA HIS A 27 30.39 1.75 8.63
C HIS A 27 28.98 2.07 9.14
N CYS A 28 28.40 1.20 9.99
CA CYS A 28 27.00 1.36 10.44
C CYS A 28 26.84 1.36 11.96
N GLY A 29 27.92 1.20 12.72
CA GLY A 29 27.90 1.21 14.18
C GLY A 29 27.26 -0.03 14.84
N ASN A 30 26.78 -1.00 14.07
CA ASN A 30 26.14 -2.21 14.61
C ASN A 30 27.19 -3.23 15.04
N SER A 31 26.84 -4.05 16.04
CA SER A 31 27.64 -5.18 16.54
C SER A 31 26.80 -6.47 16.53
N GLY A 32 27.46 -7.58 16.20
CA GLY A 32 26.84 -8.91 16.26
C GLY A 32 25.76 -9.16 15.20
N ILE A 33 24.86 -10.09 15.53
CA ILE A 33 23.74 -10.48 14.64
C ILE A 33 22.56 -9.51 14.88
N PRO A 34 22.07 -8.82 13.84
CA PRO A 34 20.95 -7.89 13.98
C PRO A 34 19.65 -8.65 14.33
N GLU A 35 18.77 -7.99 15.06
CA GLU A 35 17.44 -8.51 15.35
C GLU A 35 16.66 -8.73 14.05
N SER A 36 16.03 -9.89 13.94
CA SER A 36 15.21 -10.22 12.78
C SER A 36 13.81 -9.60 12.90
N ILE A 37 13.30 -9.04 11.80
CA ILE A 37 11.93 -8.51 11.73
C ILE A 37 10.87 -9.61 11.68
N SER A 38 11.25 -10.86 11.44
CA SER A 38 10.38 -12.03 11.43
C SER A 38 11.17 -13.30 11.73
N TYR A 39 10.60 -14.20 12.50
CA TYR A 39 11.17 -15.54 12.76
C TYR A 39 11.16 -16.45 11.53
N LEU A 40 10.39 -16.10 10.50
CA LEU A 40 10.33 -16.79 9.20
C LEU A 40 11.39 -16.33 8.22
N ALA A 41 12.07 -15.21 8.49
CA ALA A 41 13.15 -14.73 7.64
C ALA A 41 14.38 -15.64 7.75
N LEU A 42 15.18 -15.69 6.68
CA LEU A 42 16.48 -16.38 6.68
C LEU A 42 17.39 -15.78 7.76
N ILE A 43 18.13 -16.64 8.43
CA ILE A 43 19.10 -16.23 9.44
C ILE A 43 20.30 -15.59 8.75
N PRO A 44 20.80 -14.42 9.23
CA PRO A 44 22.04 -13.84 8.75
C PRO A 44 23.19 -14.85 8.79
N GLY A 45 23.99 -14.91 7.72
CA GLY A 45 25.03 -15.91 7.52
C GLY A 45 24.59 -17.10 6.67
N THR A 46 23.31 -17.18 6.28
CA THR A 46 22.84 -18.20 5.32
C THR A 46 23.47 -17.98 3.95
N MET A 47 23.95 -19.08 3.32
CA MET A 47 24.46 -19.06 1.96
C MET A 47 23.40 -19.58 0.99
N LEU A 48 22.98 -18.76 0.02
CA LEU A 48 22.05 -19.15 -1.04
C LEU A 48 22.79 -19.42 -2.34
N ALA A 49 22.45 -20.52 -3.01
CA ALA A 49 22.98 -20.94 -4.30
C ALA A 49 24.53 -20.92 -4.35
N GLU A 50 25.21 -21.19 -3.22
CA GLU A 50 26.68 -21.14 -3.06
C GLU A 50 27.30 -19.80 -3.47
N ARG A 51 26.50 -18.74 -3.53
CA ARG A 51 26.91 -17.42 -4.05
C ARG A 51 26.51 -16.26 -3.16
N TYR A 52 25.27 -16.21 -2.69
CA TYR A 52 24.72 -15.05 -1.99
C TYR A 52 24.77 -15.27 -0.48
N TYR A 53 25.60 -14.50 0.20
CA TYR A 53 25.72 -14.52 1.67
C TYR A 53 24.74 -13.55 2.28
N ILE A 54 23.74 -14.07 2.99
CA ILE A 54 22.59 -13.31 3.48
C ILE A 54 22.94 -12.56 4.76
N GLY A 55 22.58 -11.30 4.80
CA GLY A 55 22.62 -10.46 5.98
C GLY A 55 21.25 -10.22 6.57
N LYS A 56 21.05 -9.00 7.08
CA LYS A 56 19.83 -8.56 7.73
C LYS A 56 18.63 -8.61 6.77
N CYS A 57 17.50 -9.12 7.27
CA CYS A 57 16.21 -8.88 6.63
C CYS A 57 15.84 -7.41 6.81
N THR A 58 15.66 -6.69 5.71
CA THR A 58 15.39 -5.25 5.71
C THR A 58 13.91 -4.93 5.58
N ARG A 59 13.13 -5.82 4.93
CA ARG A 59 11.68 -5.65 4.72
C ARG A 59 10.97 -7.01 4.61
N ALA A 60 9.69 -6.99 4.99
CA ALA A 60 8.77 -8.11 4.83
C ALA A 60 7.40 -7.59 4.40
N ASN A 61 6.71 -8.36 3.56
CA ASN A 61 5.31 -8.16 3.20
C ASN A 61 4.66 -9.53 2.92
N SER A 62 3.41 -9.54 2.46
CA SER A 62 2.67 -10.78 2.17
C SER A 62 3.30 -11.66 1.09
N GLU A 63 4.14 -11.12 0.20
CA GLU A 63 4.87 -11.90 -0.81
C GLU A 63 6.15 -12.53 -0.28
N GLY A 64 6.75 -11.98 0.79
CA GLY A 64 8.01 -12.49 1.34
C GLY A 64 8.96 -11.45 1.86
N PHE A 65 10.25 -11.74 1.81
CA PHE A 65 11.31 -11.04 2.51
C PHE A 65 12.32 -10.39 1.58
N THR A 66 12.89 -9.28 2.03
CA THR A 66 14.01 -8.61 1.35
C THR A 66 15.21 -8.55 2.28
N TYR A 67 16.36 -8.96 1.80
CA TYR A 67 17.61 -9.02 2.56
C TYR A 67 18.68 -8.16 1.92
N ILE A 68 19.49 -7.52 2.74
CA ILE A 68 20.83 -7.12 2.29
C ILE A 68 21.67 -8.39 2.20
N ALA A 69 22.52 -8.50 1.19
CA ALA A 69 23.35 -9.67 0.97
C ALA A 69 24.70 -9.28 0.34
N PHE A 70 25.61 -10.23 0.29
CA PHE A 70 26.90 -10.10 -0.38
C PHE A 70 27.01 -11.15 -1.48
N ASP A 71 27.29 -10.71 -2.70
CA ASP A 71 27.51 -11.59 -3.84
C ASP A 71 29.01 -11.96 -3.93
N THR A 72 29.33 -13.19 -3.54
CA THR A 72 30.71 -13.68 -3.51
C THR A 72 31.38 -13.77 -4.90
N GLN A 73 30.60 -13.77 -5.97
CA GLN A 73 31.10 -13.82 -7.33
C GLN A 73 31.53 -12.44 -7.86
N THR A 74 30.75 -11.41 -7.54
CA THR A 74 31.07 -10.03 -7.91
C THR A 74 31.93 -9.32 -6.86
N ASP A 75 32.00 -9.86 -5.64
CA ASP A 75 32.68 -9.30 -4.47
C ASP A 75 32.08 -7.93 -4.12
N ASP A 76 30.73 -7.86 -4.09
CA ASP A 76 29.99 -6.63 -3.89
C ASP A 76 28.67 -6.88 -3.14
N ARG A 77 28.11 -5.82 -2.57
CA ARG A 77 26.81 -5.86 -1.90
C ARG A 77 25.68 -5.99 -2.92
N CYS A 78 24.64 -6.68 -2.51
CA CYS A 78 23.43 -6.84 -3.29
C CYS A 78 22.18 -6.90 -2.39
N THR A 79 21.02 -6.82 -3.02
CA THR A 79 19.74 -7.05 -2.36
C THR A 79 19.12 -8.32 -2.91
N VAL A 80 18.64 -9.19 -2.03
CA VAL A 80 17.95 -10.44 -2.38
C VAL A 80 16.49 -10.34 -1.94
N ARG A 81 15.58 -10.53 -2.89
CA ARG A 81 14.15 -10.64 -2.65
C ARG A 81 13.74 -12.11 -2.71
N GLU A 82 13.24 -12.64 -1.60
CA GLU A 82 12.72 -14.00 -1.48
C GLU A 82 11.19 -14.00 -1.67
N PHE A 83 10.67 -14.88 -2.51
CA PHE A 83 9.25 -15.19 -2.56
C PHE A 83 8.90 -16.14 -1.41
N PHE A 84 8.16 -15.64 -0.42
CA PHE A 84 7.74 -16.41 0.76
C PHE A 84 6.40 -15.90 1.29
N PRO A 85 5.26 -16.24 0.67
CA PRO A 85 3.95 -15.87 1.17
C PRO A 85 3.62 -16.69 2.42
N ALA A 86 3.75 -16.07 3.59
CA ALA A 86 3.59 -16.72 4.89
C ALA A 86 2.19 -17.30 5.13
N GLU A 87 1.19 -16.87 4.37
CA GLU A 87 -0.15 -17.48 4.40
C GLU A 87 -0.19 -18.86 3.75
N LEU A 88 0.63 -19.05 2.70
CA LEU A 88 0.66 -20.27 1.89
C LEU A 88 1.82 -21.20 2.24
N ALA A 89 2.83 -20.70 2.97
CA ALA A 89 4.07 -21.40 3.19
C ALA A 89 4.56 -21.26 4.64
N GLU A 90 5.42 -22.18 5.04
CA GLU A 90 6.14 -22.18 6.30
C GLU A 90 7.62 -22.52 6.08
N ARG A 91 8.47 -22.18 7.05
CA ARG A 91 9.89 -22.52 7.03
C ARG A 91 10.10 -23.88 7.68
N LYS A 92 10.80 -24.79 7.01
CA LYS A 92 11.19 -26.08 7.63
C LYS A 92 12.16 -25.88 8.79
N SER A 93 12.37 -26.96 9.54
CA SER A 93 13.26 -26.98 10.71
C SER A 93 14.73 -26.66 10.39
N ASP A 94 15.15 -26.75 9.12
CA ASP A 94 16.48 -26.34 8.67
C ASP A 94 16.64 -24.80 8.60
N GLY A 95 15.56 -24.04 8.80
CA GLY A 95 15.56 -22.59 8.75
C GLY A 95 15.72 -21.98 7.35
N ILE A 96 15.75 -22.81 6.29
CA ILE A 96 16.06 -22.38 4.91
C ILE A 96 14.97 -22.82 3.93
N THR A 97 14.60 -24.10 3.96
CA THR A 97 13.68 -24.70 2.99
C THR A 97 12.25 -24.25 3.24
N VAL A 98 11.55 -23.90 2.17
CA VAL A 98 10.12 -23.54 2.18
C VAL A 98 9.28 -24.82 2.07
N ALA A 99 8.26 -24.94 2.92
CA ALA A 99 7.24 -25.97 2.82
C ALA A 99 5.91 -25.29 2.51
N VAL A 100 5.22 -25.75 1.48
CA VAL A 100 3.88 -25.28 1.16
C VAL A 100 2.90 -25.88 2.15
N LYS A 101 1.96 -25.09 2.67
CA LYS A 101 0.91 -25.55 3.57
C LYS A 101 -0.08 -26.46 2.85
N THR A 102 -0.75 -27.32 3.61
CA THR A 102 -1.78 -28.23 3.07
C THR A 102 -2.81 -27.45 2.25
N ASP A 103 -3.15 -27.97 1.07
CA ASP A 103 -4.11 -27.40 0.10
C ASP A 103 -3.73 -26.07 -0.54
N ALA A 104 -2.50 -25.57 -0.33
CA ALA A 104 -2.02 -24.29 -0.89
C ALA A 104 -1.13 -24.46 -2.15
N ASP A 105 -0.82 -25.69 -2.58
CA ASP A 105 0.18 -25.95 -3.64
C ASP A 105 -0.13 -25.25 -4.96
N ALA A 106 -1.38 -25.26 -5.41
CA ALA A 106 -1.77 -24.66 -6.68
C ALA A 106 -1.62 -23.13 -6.62
N LEU A 107 -2.10 -22.49 -5.56
CA LEU A 107 -2.03 -21.05 -5.38
C LEU A 107 -0.58 -20.59 -5.16
N PHE A 108 0.21 -21.33 -4.36
CA PHE A 108 1.63 -21.04 -4.18
C PHE A 108 2.39 -21.10 -5.52
N ALA A 109 2.12 -22.13 -6.35
CA ALA A 109 2.76 -22.27 -7.65
C ALA A 109 2.38 -21.13 -8.61
N ASP A 110 1.12 -20.69 -8.62
CA ASP A 110 0.62 -19.57 -9.43
C ASP A 110 1.25 -18.24 -9.00
N CYS A 111 1.24 -17.94 -7.69
CA CYS A 111 1.89 -16.74 -7.14
C CYS A 111 3.40 -16.74 -7.42
N ARG A 112 4.09 -17.88 -7.27
CA ARG A 112 5.51 -18.01 -7.59
C ARG A 112 5.80 -17.79 -9.08
N ALA A 113 4.92 -18.26 -9.96
CA ALA A 113 5.03 -18.00 -11.39
C ALA A 113 4.87 -16.51 -11.71
N SER A 114 3.89 -15.84 -11.09
CA SER A 114 3.67 -14.39 -11.22
C SER A 114 4.89 -13.59 -10.73
N PHE A 115 5.49 -14.00 -9.62
CA PHE A 115 6.75 -13.44 -9.12
C PHE A 115 7.88 -13.59 -10.15
N GLY A 116 8.08 -14.79 -10.67
CA GLY A 116 9.10 -15.06 -11.69
C GLY A 116 8.89 -14.24 -12.96
N GLU A 117 7.65 -14.11 -13.44
CA GLU A 117 7.30 -13.31 -14.62
C GLU A 117 7.61 -11.82 -14.40
N LEU A 118 7.20 -11.26 -13.27
CA LEU A 118 7.45 -9.87 -12.90
C LEU A 118 8.96 -9.56 -12.89
N TRP A 119 9.73 -10.33 -12.14
CA TRP A 119 11.17 -10.09 -11.99
C TRP A 119 11.96 -10.36 -13.28
N ASN A 120 11.53 -11.31 -14.12
CA ASN A 120 12.07 -11.48 -15.47
C ASN A 120 11.84 -10.26 -16.37
N LYS A 121 10.64 -9.66 -16.32
CA LYS A 121 10.36 -8.42 -17.07
C LYS A 121 11.26 -7.28 -16.59
N LEU A 122 11.41 -7.09 -15.29
CA LEU A 122 12.29 -6.06 -14.70
C LEU A 122 13.77 -6.30 -15.10
N MET A 123 14.23 -7.54 -15.08
CA MET A 123 15.60 -7.89 -15.47
C MET A 123 15.90 -7.56 -16.95
N ARG A 124 14.92 -7.65 -17.84
CA ARG A 124 15.05 -7.28 -19.27
C ARG A 124 15.10 -5.77 -19.50
N LEU A 125 14.59 -4.96 -18.56
CA LEU A 125 14.49 -3.51 -18.66
C LEU A 125 15.69 -2.79 -18.05
N ARG A 126 16.88 -3.40 -18.11
CA ARG A 126 18.13 -2.83 -17.57
C ARG A 126 18.44 -1.46 -18.20
N GLY A 127 19.08 -0.60 -17.42
CA GLY A 127 19.57 0.71 -17.87
C GLY A 127 18.57 1.85 -17.77
N LEU A 128 17.36 1.62 -17.26
CA LEU A 128 16.43 2.71 -16.92
C LEU A 128 16.90 3.44 -15.67
N THR A 129 16.91 4.78 -15.72
CA THR A 129 17.49 5.62 -14.67
C THR A 129 16.89 5.36 -13.29
N ALA A 130 15.58 5.21 -13.18
CA ALA A 130 14.90 5.00 -11.91
C ALA A 130 14.52 3.55 -11.63
N LEU A 131 15.05 2.58 -12.39
CA LEU A 131 14.84 1.16 -12.13
C LEU A 131 16.04 0.59 -11.37
N VAL A 132 15.79 -0.23 -10.35
CA VAL A 132 16.83 -1.06 -9.76
C VAL A 132 17.32 -2.09 -10.78
N SER A 133 18.62 -2.29 -10.87
CA SER A 133 19.21 -3.21 -11.84
C SER A 133 19.12 -4.64 -11.33
N VAL A 134 18.09 -5.36 -11.74
CA VAL A 134 17.95 -6.81 -11.48
C VAL A 134 18.96 -7.54 -12.37
N TYR A 135 19.79 -8.41 -11.79
CA TYR A 135 20.81 -9.11 -12.53
C TYR A 135 20.81 -10.63 -12.38
N ASP A 136 20.08 -11.15 -11.40
CA ASP A 136 19.88 -12.59 -11.26
C ASP A 136 18.47 -12.94 -10.80
N LEU A 137 18.00 -14.11 -11.21
CA LEU A 137 16.72 -14.70 -10.82
C LEU A 137 16.92 -16.22 -10.79
N PHE A 138 16.78 -16.83 -9.62
CA PHE A 138 17.02 -18.25 -9.45
C PHE A 138 15.96 -18.91 -8.54
N SER A 139 15.87 -20.23 -8.65
CA SER A 139 15.04 -21.06 -7.77
C SER A 139 15.94 -21.93 -6.89
N ALA A 140 15.72 -21.88 -5.60
CA ALA A 140 16.36 -22.73 -4.59
C ALA A 140 15.39 -22.93 -3.42
N ASN A 141 15.65 -23.91 -2.55
CA ASN A 141 14.92 -24.12 -1.30
C ASN A 141 13.39 -24.20 -1.49
N LEU A 142 12.93 -24.70 -2.64
CA LEU A 142 11.52 -24.81 -3.09
C LEU A 142 10.81 -23.47 -3.30
N THR A 143 11.54 -22.37 -3.38
CA THR A 143 11.01 -21.03 -3.70
C THR A 143 11.83 -20.33 -4.81
N SER A 144 11.60 -19.06 -5.02
CA SER A 144 12.28 -18.22 -6.01
C SER A 144 12.88 -16.97 -5.37
N TYR A 145 14.01 -16.54 -5.92
CA TYR A 145 14.76 -15.38 -5.46
C TYR A 145 15.09 -14.47 -6.63
N ALA A 146 14.93 -13.16 -6.42
CA ALA A 146 15.40 -12.13 -7.34
C ALA A 146 16.54 -11.34 -6.69
N VAL A 147 17.59 -11.04 -7.46
CA VAL A 147 18.76 -10.32 -6.99
C VAL A 147 18.95 -9.05 -7.80
N TYR A 148 19.16 -7.95 -7.12
CA TYR A 148 19.45 -6.67 -7.74
C TYR A 148 20.57 -5.95 -7.00
N HIS A 149 21.21 -4.99 -7.70
CA HIS A 149 22.27 -4.20 -7.10
C HIS A 149 21.76 -3.52 -5.84
N ASP A 150 22.64 -3.49 -4.84
CA ASP A 150 22.34 -2.80 -3.60
C ASP A 150 21.96 -1.34 -3.85
N ILE A 151 21.05 -0.85 -3.05
CA ILE A 151 20.63 0.54 -3.02
C ILE A 151 20.83 1.03 -1.59
N GLU A 152 21.23 2.26 -1.44
CA GLU A 152 21.33 2.84 -0.11
C GLU A 152 20.01 2.74 0.64
N SER A 153 20.08 2.66 1.96
CA SER A 153 18.90 2.45 2.81
C SER A 153 17.99 3.67 2.95
N LEU A 154 18.39 4.84 2.41
CA LEU A 154 17.61 6.07 2.53
C LEU A 154 16.41 6.05 1.58
N THR A 155 15.21 6.01 2.14
CA THR A 155 13.97 6.13 1.36
C THR A 155 13.57 7.60 1.19
N LEU A 156 12.72 7.88 0.19
CA LEU A 156 12.08 9.20 0.06
C LEU A 156 11.25 9.53 1.31
N ARG A 157 10.63 8.53 1.95
CA ARG A 157 9.90 8.72 3.21
C ARG A 157 10.83 9.23 4.30
N ASP A 158 11.97 8.56 4.51
CA ASP A 158 12.90 8.91 5.57
C ASP A 158 13.54 10.28 5.28
N TYR A 159 13.94 10.52 4.04
CA TYR A 159 14.42 11.83 3.60
C TYR A 159 13.42 12.98 3.90
N LEU A 160 12.12 12.77 3.64
CA LEU A 160 11.09 13.77 3.93
C LEU A 160 10.83 13.92 5.44
N LEU A 161 11.05 12.87 6.24
CA LEU A 161 10.93 12.95 7.70
C LEU A 161 12.12 13.68 8.34
N ASP A 162 13.31 13.45 7.80
CA ASP A 162 14.55 14.11 8.28
C ASP A 162 14.63 15.58 7.84
N ASN A 163 13.90 15.94 6.78
CA ASN A 163 13.76 17.34 6.38
C ASN A 163 12.90 18.08 7.41
N GLY A 164 13.45 19.07 8.08
CA GLY A 164 12.79 19.82 9.16
C GLY A 164 11.45 20.47 8.77
N GLN A 165 11.16 20.64 7.48
CA GLN A 165 9.87 21.12 6.97
C GLN A 165 8.90 19.97 6.60
N GLY A 166 9.40 18.75 6.45
CA GLY A 166 8.62 17.60 6.02
C GLY A 166 8.16 17.61 4.56
N TYR A 167 8.57 18.60 3.77
CA TYR A 167 8.28 18.75 2.34
C TYR A 167 9.43 19.46 1.61
N ILE A 168 9.46 19.39 0.28
CA ILE A 168 10.45 20.07 -0.55
C ILE A 168 9.77 20.92 -1.63
N SER A 169 10.52 21.85 -2.24
CA SER A 169 10.03 22.67 -3.33
C SER A 169 9.75 21.88 -4.61
N TRP A 170 8.94 22.42 -5.51
CA TRP A 170 8.72 21.81 -6.83
C TRP A 170 10.00 21.69 -7.65
N ASP A 171 10.89 22.65 -7.58
CA ASP A 171 12.14 22.61 -8.35
C ASP A 171 13.03 21.43 -7.91
N GLN A 172 13.12 21.16 -6.61
CA GLN A 172 13.79 19.99 -6.06
C GLN A 172 13.07 18.69 -6.44
N ALA A 173 11.76 18.62 -6.22
CA ALA A 173 10.94 17.45 -6.54
C ALA A 173 10.98 17.09 -8.02
N ARG A 174 11.02 18.08 -8.91
CA ARG A 174 11.09 17.89 -10.35
C ARG A 174 12.35 17.13 -10.78
N ILE A 175 13.50 17.46 -10.19
CA ILE A 175 14.77 16.78 -10.49
C ILE A 175 14.68 15.30 -10.12
N LEU A 176 14.04 15.00 -9.00
CA LEU A 176 13.86 13.62 -8.51
C LEU A 176 12.83 12.83 -9.33
N PHE A 177 11.68 13.45 -9.67
CA PHE A 177 10.53 12.72 -10.20
C PHE A 177 10.47 12.60 -11.72
N MET A 178 11.09 13.52 -12.49
CA MET A 178 11.01 13.43 -13.95
C MET A 178 11.70 12.17 -14.52
N PRO A 179 12.86 11.73 -14.01
CA PRO A 179 13.44 10.43 -14.42
C PRO A 179 12.56 9.23 -14.03
N VAL A 180 11.88 9.30 -12.88
CA VAL A 180 10.94 8.26 -12.42
C VAL A 180 9.77 8.13 -13.39
N LEU A 181 9.14 9.25 -13.79
CA LEU A 181 8.04 9.23 -14.76
C LEU A 181 8.44 8.64 -16.11
N SER A 182 9.64 8.96 -16.58
CA SER A 182 10.18 8.35 -17.81
C SER A 182 10.30 6.83 -17.68
N THR A 183 10.81 6.36 -16.53
CA THR A 183 10.94 4.93 -16.23
C THR A 183 9.57 4.27 -16.12
N LEU A 184 8.59 4.87 -15.42
CA LEU A 184 7.22 4.36 -15.32
C LEU A 184 6.57 4.21 -16.69
N GLY A 185 6.75 5.18 -17.59
CA GLY A 185 6.24 5.09 -18.97
C GLY A 185 6.77 3.86 -19.71
N THR A 186 8.06 3.55 -19.55
CA THR A 186 8.68 2.36 -20.15
C THR A 186 8.20 1.06 -19.49
N LEU A 187 8.03 1.03 -18.18
CA LEU A 187 7.46 -0.10 -17.45
C LEU A 187 6.05 -0.41 -17.94
N HIS A 188 5.19 0.61 -18.04
CA HIS A 188 3.80 0.46 -18.49
C HIS A 188 3.70 -0.07 -19.92
N THR A 189 4.53 0.44 -20.84
CA THR A 189 4.56 -0.06 -22.22
C THR A 189 5.09 -1.51 -22.32
N SER A 190 5.86 -1.95 -21.33
CA SER A 190 6.34 -3.33 -21.21
C SER A 190 5.38 -4.25 -20.44
N GLY A 191 4.19 -3.76 -20.10
CA GLY A 191 3.17 -4.51 -19.36
C GLY A 191 3.51 -4.74 -17.89
N VAL A 192 4.29 -3.85 -17.28
CA VAL A 192 4.59 -3.86 -15.84
C VAL A 192 3.85 -2.70 -15.19
N ILE A 193 2.91 -3.00 -14.31
CA ILE A 193 2.24 -2.05 -13.41
C ILE A 193 2.79 -2.30 -12.02
N HIS A 194 3.18 -1.24 -11.33
CA HIS A 194 3.84 -1.33 -10.03
C HIS A 194 2.88 -1.67 -8.88
N ARG A 195 1.72 -1.05 -8.84
CA ARG A 195 0.60 -1.25 -7.89
C ARG A 195 0.84 -0.82 -6.45
N ASN A 196 2.08 -0.48 -6.06
CA ASN A 196 2.42 -0.14 -4.67
C ASN A 196 3.37 1.06 -4.56
N LEU A 197 3.18 2.09 -5.41
CA LEU A 197 3.99 3.30 -5.30
C LEU A 197 3.58 4.11 -4.06
N ASN A 198 4.54 4.31 -3.16
CA ASN A 198 4.42 5.13 -1.97
C ASN A 198 5.82 5.66 -1.59
N PRO A 199 5.99 6.62 -0.68
CA PRO A 199 7.31 7.18 -0.38
C PRO A 199 8.36 6.18 0.09
N SER A 200 7.97 5.02 0.64
CA SER A 200 8.89 3.96 1.05
C SER A 200 9.36 3.05 -0.10
N SER A 201 8.70 3.12 -1.27
CA SER A 201 9.11 2.36 -2.46
C SER A 201 10.12 3.10 -3.33
N PHE A 202 10.53 4.31 -2.94
CA PHE A 202 11.56 5.10 -3.62
C PHE A 202 12.80 5.19 -2.73
N PHE A 203 13.95 4.82 -3.29
CA PHE A 203 15.25 4.88 -2.62
C PHE A 203 16.19 5.80 -3.35
N PHE A 204 17.03 6.51 -2.62
CA PHE A 204 18.13 7.26 -3.20
C PHE A 204 19.28 6.30 -3.57
N SER A 205 19.79 6.44 -4.77
CA SER A 205 21.06 5.84 -5.17
C SER A 205 22.22 6.76 -4.81
N GLU A 206 23.44 6.25 -4.84
CA GLU A 206 24.65 6.99 -4.51
C GLU A 206 24.80 8.31 -5.31
N ASP A 207 24.27 8.35 -6.55
CA ASP A 207 24.25 9.55 -7.39
C ASP A 207 23.03 10.46 -7.12
N GLY A 208 22.33 10.27 -5.98
CA GLY A 208 21.19 11.10 -5.54
C GLY A 208 19.91 10.97 -6.37
N LYS A 209 19.82 9.98 -7.24
CA LYS A 209 18.62 9.72 -8.03
C LYS A 209 17.69 8.74 -7.31
N LEU A 210 16.39 8.88 -7.57
CA LEU A 210 15.43 7.91 -7.04
C LEU A 210 15.41 6.62 -7.86
N LYS A 211 15.38 5.50 -7.17
CA LYS A 211 15.15 4.15 -7.68
C LYS A 211 13.82 3.62 -7.17
N ILE A 212 13.06 2.96 -8.02
CA ILE A 212 11.79 2.33 -7.68
C ILE A 212 12.04 0.89 -7.27
N THR A 213 11.44 0.49 -6.14
CA THR A 213 11.47 -0.87 -5.57
C THR A 213 10.08 -1.28 -5.10
N ASP A 214 9.95 -2.42 -4.43
CA ASP A 214 8.71 -2.91 -3.84
C ASP A 214 7.60 -3.18 -4.86
N TYR A 215 8.00 -3.68 -6.02
CA TYR A 215 7.07 -4.25 -7.00
C TYR A 215 6.26 -5.39 -6.39
N VAL A 216 4.99 -5.48 -6.76
CA VAL A 216 4.03 -6.41 -6.16
C VAL A 216 3.34 -7.24 -7.24
N ILE A 217 3.21 -8.55 -7.01
CA ILE A 217 2.41 -9.43 -7.87
C ILE A 217 0.90 -9.10 -7.78
N PRO A 218 0.10 -9.40 -8.82
CA PRO A 218 -1.33 -9.10 -8.79
C PRO A 218 -2.07 -9.68 -7.58
N GLN A 219 -1.66 -10.87 -7.12
CA GLN A 219 -2.30 -11.60 -6.02
C GLN A 219 -2.19 -10.90 -4.67
N ALA A 220 -1.19 -10.03 -4.47
CA ALA A 220 -0.97 -9.27 -3.23
C ALA A 220 -1.27 -7.76 -3.40
N ALA A 221 -1.68 -7.33 -4.60
CA ALA A 221 -1.78 -5.92 -4.96
C ALA A 221 -3.15 -5.27 -4.69
N SER A 222 -4.15 -6.04 -4.28
CA SER A 222 -5.51 -5.52 -4.05
C SER A 222 -6.12 -6.14 -2.79
N SER A 223 -7.17 -5.50 -2.27
CA SER A 223 -7.92 -6.03 -1.13
C SER A 223 -8.73 -7.30 -1.46
N TYR A 224 -8.78 -7.67 -2.72
CA TYR A 224 -9.45 -8.88 -3.24
C TYR A 224 -8.46 -9.90 -3.79
N GLY A 225 -7.18 -9.69 -3.57
CA GLY A 225 -6.13 -10.62 -3.95
C GLY A 225 -6.21 -11.93 -3.14
N GLU A 226 -5.51 -12.94 -3.62
CA GLU A 226 -5.41 -14.24 -2.95
C GLU A 226 -4.42 -14.22 -1.77
N LEU A 227 -3.59 -13.17 -1.66
CA LEU A 227 -2.71 -12.90 -0.54
C LEU A 227 -3.13 -11.63 0.19
N ASP A 228 -2.71 -11.46 1.44
CA ASP A 228 -2.90 -10.22 2.18
C ASP A 228 -2.38 -9.03 1.38
N SER A 229 -3.18 -7.99 1.30
CA SER A 229 -2.84 -6.85 0.45
C SER A 229 -1.74 -5.99 1.05
N VAL A 230 -0.86 -5.50 0.18
CA VAL A 230 0.22 -4.55 0.55
C VAL A 230 -0.20 -3.09 0.36
N LEU A 231 -1.51 -2.81 0.30
CA LEU A 231 -2.03 -1.46 0.05
C LEU A 231 -1.55 -0.47 1.11
N THR A 232 -1.15 0.72 0.64
CA THR A 232 -0.72 1.81 1.51
C THR A 232 -1.75 2.92 1.47
N ASP A 233 -2.36 3.21 2.62
CA ASP A 233 -3.37 4.24 2.76
C ASP A 233 -2.90 5.61 2.27
N GLY A 234 -3.77 6.29 1.54
CA GLY A 234 -3.50 7.57 0.89
C GLY A 234 -2.82 7.46 -0.47
N TYR A 235 -2.15 6.33 -0.78
CA TYR A 235 -1.43 6.11 -2.03
C TYR A 235 -2.11 5.10 -2.96
N ALA A 236 -2.82 4.12 -2.40
CA ALA A 236 -3.53 3.12 -3.17
C ALA A 236 -4.82 3.72 -3.79
N PRO A 237 -5.03 3.61 -5.11
CA PRO A 237 -6.22 4.10 -5.78
C PRO A 237 -7.43 3.19 -5.57
N ILE A 238 -8.63 3.71 -5.88
CA ILE A 238 -9.91 3.05 -5.54
C ILE A 238 -10.09 1.69 -6.21
N GLU A 239 -9.57 1.51 -7.42
CA GLU A 239 -9.66 0.24 -8.17
C GLU A 239 -8.93 -0.93 -7.49
N LEU A 240 -7.98 -0.67 -6.59
CA LEU A 240 -7.33 -1.71 -5.80
C LEU A 240 -8.16 -2.16 -4.58
N TYR A 241 -9.25 -1.44 -4.29
CA TYR A 241 -10.24 -1.77 -3.26
C TYR A 241 -11.55 -2.33 -3.84
N ARG A 242 -11.64 -2.56 -5.17
CA ARG A 242 -12.84 -3.03 -5.86
C ARG A 242 -12.52 -4.20 -6.78
N GLU A 243 -13.28 -5.29 -6.66
CA GLU A 243 -12.97 -6.56 -7.32
C GLU A 243 -13.01 -6.48 -8.86
N ASP A 244 -13.95 -5.74 -9.42
CA ASP A 244 -14.21 -5.71 -10.86
C ASP A 244 -13.55 -4.53 -11.59
N ASP A 245 -12.89 -3.63 -10.90
CA ASP A 245 -12.29 -2.45 -11.51
C ASP A 245 -10.96 -2.79 -12.20
N PRO A 246 -10.77 -2.36 -13.45
CA PRO A 246 -9.55 -2.69 -14.20
C PRO A 246 -8.34 -1.93 -13.65
N VAL A 247 -7.22 -2.65 -13.50
CA VAL A 247 -5.91 -2.11 -13.12
C VAL A 247 -5.09 -1.81 -14.38
N GLY A 248 -4.44 -0.65 -14.41
CA GLY A 248 -3.64 -0.23 -15.56
C GLY A 248 -2.62 0.85 -15.21
N SER A 249 -2.06 1.52 -16.24
CA SER A 249 -1.10 2.60 -16.04
C SER A 249 -1.66 3.73 -15.16
N TRP A 250 -2.93 4.01 -15.25
CA TRP A 250 -3.63 5.02 -14.44
C TRP A 250 -3.61 4.71 -12.93
N THR A 251 -3.49 3.44 -12.54
CA THR A 251 -3.33 3.00 -11.15
C THR A 251 -2.04 3.56 -10.55
N ASP A 252 -0.92 3.37 -11.26
CA ASP A 252 0.37 3.92 -10.83
C ASP A 252 0.41 5.46 -10.92
N ILE A 253 -0.33 6.06 -11.87
CA ILE A 253 -0.45 7.52 -11.98
C ILE A 253 -1.10 8.13 -10.75
N TYR A 254 -2.17 7.49 -10.21
CA TYR A 254 -2.76 7.95 -8.95
C TYR A 254 -1.74 7.89 -7.82
N SER A 255 -1.13 6.73 -7.61
CA SER A 255 -0.16 6.50 -6.55
C SER A 255 1.04 7.44 -6.65
N PHE A 256 1.57 7.65 -7.85
CA PHE A 256 2.68 8.57 -8.08
C PHE A 256 2.29 10.03 -7.84
N SER A 257 1.09 10.45 -8.25
CA SER A 257 0.56 11.79 -7.97
C SER A 257 0.35 12.01 -6.47
N ALA A 258 -0.05 10.97 -5.73
CA ALA A 258 -0.15 10.99 -4.27
C ALA A 258 1.24 11.12 -3.61
N VAL A 259 2.28 10.50 -4.18
CA VAL A 259 3.68 10.70 -3.73
C VAL A 259 4.14 12.14 -4.00
N ILE A 260 3.83 12.72 -5.16
CA ILE A 260 4.12 14.13 -5.46
C ILE A 260 3.39 15.03 -4.45
N TYR A 261 2.10 14.79 -4.20
CA TYR A 261 1.32 15.53 -3.19
C TYR A 261 2.01 15.48 -1.83
N ARG A 262 2.34 14.27 -1.32
CA ARG A 262 3.03 14.10 -0.03
C ARG A 262 4.35 14.87 0.02
N THR A 263 5.11 14.83 -1.05
CA THR A 263 6.43 15.45 -1.15
C THR A 263 6.36 16.98 -1.14
N LEU A 264 5.33 17.58 -1.76
CA LEU A 264 5.19 19.03 -1.87
C LEU A 264 4.37 19.65 -0.74
N ILE A 265 3.45 18.88 -0.13
CA ILE A 265 2.52 19.38 0.88
C ILE A 265 2.94 18.96 2.30
N GLY A 266 3.71 17.87 2.44
CA GLY A 266 4.20 17.38 3.72
C GLY A 266 3.22 16.47 4.48
N THR A 267 1.99 16.24 3.98
CA THR A 267 0.99 15.37 4.59
C THR A 267 0.57 14.25 3.65
N THR A 268 0.24 13.09 4.20
CA THR A 268 -0.32 11.98 3.41
C THR A 268 -1.73 12.36 2.92
N PRO A 269 -2.08 12.09 1.66
CA PRO A 269 -3.43 12.31 1.16
C PRO A 269 -4.48 11.48 1.90
N ILE A 270 -5.73 11.93 1.86
CA ILE A 270 -6.87 11.15 2.36
C ILE A 270 -7.01 9.87 1.54
N PRO A 271 -7.21 8.69 2.18
CA PRO A 271 -7.35 7.41 1.48
C PRO A 271 -8.48 7.41 0.44
N ALA A 272 -8.26 6.76 -0.71
CA ALA A 272 -9.21 6.72 -1.82
C ALA A 272 -10.61 6.21 -1.43
N PRO A 273 -10.79 5.18 -0.59
CA PRO A 273 -12.12 4.74 -0.15
C PRO A 273 -12.89 5.81 0.65
N VAL A 274 -12.20 6.63 1.42
CA VAL A 274 -12.80 7.76 2.17
C VAL A 274 -13.20 8.87 1.19
N ARG A 275 -12.31 9.23 0.26
CA ARG A 275 -12.58 10.21 -0.78
C ARG A 275 -13.73 9.81 -1.71
N ALA A 276 -13.88 8.53 -2.01
CA ALA A 276 -14.96 8.02 -2.84
C ALA A 276 -16.36 8.24 -2.23
N GLN A 277 -16.46 8.39 -0.90
CA GLN A 277 -17.72 8.72 -0.21
C GLN A 277 -17.97 10.22 -0.18
N ASN A 278 -16.94 11.02 0.03
CA ASN A 278 -17.00 12.47 0.06
C ASN A 278 -15.60 13.03 -0.26
N ASP A 279 -15.38 13.42 -1.52
CA ASP A 279 -14.08 13.93 -1.95
C ASP A 279 -13.83 15.35 -1.43
N GLN A 280 -13.00 15.45 -0.42
CA GLN A 280 -12.53 16.70 0.19
C GLN A 280 -11.05 16.97 -0.11
N MET A 281 -10.51 16.36 -1.15
CA MET A 281 -9.13 16.61 -1.53
C MET A 281 -8.94 18.07 -1.93
N MET A 282 -8.00 18.73 -1.25
CA MET A 282 -7.62 20.11 -1.55
C MET A 282 -6.11 20.32 -1.37
N ILE A 283 -5.60 21.30 -2.09
CA ILE A 283 -4.26 21.83 -1.81
C ILE A 283 -4.42 22.95 -0.77
N PRO A 284 -3.78 22.84 0.41
CA PRO A 284 -3.88 23.88 1.43
C PRO A 284 -3.46 25.25 0.91
N ALA A 285 -4.13 26.33 1.33
CA ALA A 285 -3.96 27.68 0.80
C ALA A 285 -2.49 28.14 0.77
N LYS A 286 -1.73 27.87 1.82
CA LYS A 286 -0.29 28.22 1.89
C LYS A 286 0.55 27.61 0.75
N PHE A 287 0.16 26.43 0.24
CA PHE A 287 0.85 25.80 -0.88
C PHE A 287 0.25 26.21 -2.24
N ALA A 288 -1.04 26.53 -2.28
CA ALA A 288 -1.69 27.03 -3.49
C ALA A 288 -1.12 28.39 -3.92
N GLU A 289 -0.58 29.19 -2.99
CA GLU A 289 0.06 30.47 -3.28
C GLU A 289 1.48 30.32 -3.86
N ILE A 290 2.20 29.23 -3.53
CA ILE A 290 3.61 29.05 -3.92
C ILE A 290 3.80 28.04 -5.06
N LEU A 291 2.88 27.07 -5.20
CA LEU A 291 2.98 26.07 -6.27
C LEU A 291 2.41 26.63 -7.58
N PRO A 292 3.09 26.40 -8.71
CA PRO A 292 2.54 26.79 -10.01
C PRO A 292 1.18 26.12 -10.28
N PRO A 293 0.19 26.83 -10.85
CA PRO A 293 -1.16 26.29 -11.07
C PRO A 293 -1.19 25.00 -11.90
N HIS A 294 -0.28 24.83 -12.86
CA HIS A 294 -0.20 23.60 -13.66
C HIS A 294 0.24 22.39 -12.85
N ILE A 295 1.06 22.57 -11.79
CA ILE A 295 1.46 21.49 -10.87
C ILE A 295 0.27 21.09 -10.00
N ILE A 296 -0.46 22.07 -9.46
CA ILE A 296 -1.69 21.82 -8.70
C ILE A 296 -2.69 21.01 -9.54
N ASN A 297 -2.94 21.46 -10.77
CA ASN A 297 -3.85 20.76 -11.69
C ASN A 297 -3.36 19.36 -12.07
N ALA A 298 -2.05 19.18 -12.28
CA ALA A 298 -1.48 17.87 -12.59
C ALA A 298 -1.69 16.88 -11.44
N ILE A 299 -1.50 17.32 -10.19
CA ILE A 299 -1.73 16.49 -9.00
C ILE A 299 -3.22 16.14 -8.87
N ILE A 300 -4.11 17.13 -8.96
CA ILE A 300 -5.57 16.93 -8.85
C ILE A 300 -6.06 15.97 -9.95
N ASN A 301 -5.64 16.15 -11.19
CA ASN A 301 -6.05 15.29 -12.31
C ASN A 301 -5.42 13.90 -12.22
N GLY A 302 -4.21 13.78 -11.68
CA GLY A 302 -3.58 12.48 -11.42
C GLY A 302 -4.23 11.70 -10.27
N MET A 303 -4.88 12.40 -9.34
CA MET A 303 -5.53 11.80 -8.17
C MET A 303 -7.06 11.79 -8.26
N GLN A 304 -7.66 11.89 -9.45
CA GLN A 304 -9.09 11.68 -9.62
C GLN A 304 -9.48 10.28 -9.15
N ILE A 305 -10.60 10.19 -8.42
CA ILE A 305 -11.08 8.91 -7.88
C ILE A 305 -11.50 7.97 -9.00
N ASP A 306 -12.32 8.48 -9.94
CA ASP A 306 -12.70 7.69 -11.12
C ASP A 306 -11.51 7.56 -12.07
N PRO A 307 -11.07 6.32 -12.41
CA PRO A 307 -10.00 6.11 -13.37
C PRO A 307 -10.26 6.73 -14.75
N THR A 308 -11.54 6.96 -15.12
CA THR A 308 -11.89 7.53 -16.43
C THR A 308 -11.59 9.03 -16.52
N ASP A 309 -11.65 9.74 -15.41
CA ASP A 309 -11.38 11.18 -15.31
C ASP A 309 -9.90 11.48 -15.01
N ARG A 310 -9.14 10.43 -14.70
CA ARG A 310 -7.73 10.53 -14.29
C ARG A 310 -6.80 10.68 -15.48
N THR A 311 -5.66 11.35 -15.26
CA THR A 311 -4.51 11.30 -16.17
C THR A 311 -4.15 9.83 -16.47
N ARG A 312 -4.10 9.46 -17.76
CA ARG A 312 -4.10 8.05 -18.20
C ARG A 312 -2.74 7.37 -18.14
N ASN A 313 -1.66 8.09 -18.33
CA ASN A 313 -0.32 7.50 -18.44
C ASN A 313 0.78 8.47 -18.01
N ALA A 314 1.99 7.95 -17.85
CA ALA A 314 3.15 8.70 -17.39
C ALA A 314 3.54 9.86 -18.33
N GLU A 315 3.38 9.71 -19.65
CA GLU A 315 3.72 10.75 -20.62
C GLU A 315 2.76 11.95 -20.52
N GLN A 316 1.47 11.69 -20.35
CA GLN A 316 0.48 12.74 -20.12
C GLN A 316 0.74 13.47 -18.79
N LEU A 317 1.04 12.72 -17.70
CA LEU A 317 1.38 13.35 -16.42
C LEU A 317 2.67 14.18 -16.54
N ARG A 318 3.68 13.66 -17.22
CA ARG A 318 4.93 14.37 -17.49
C ARG A 318 4.68 15.68 -18.26
N SER A 319 3.83 15.65 -19.28
CA SER A 319 3.44 16.83 -20.04
C SER A 319 2.73 17.85 -19.16
N ASN A 320 1.78 17.42 -18.32
CA ASN A 320 1.05 18.28 -17.39
C ASN A 320 1.99 18.96 -16.37
N LEU A 321 2.95 18.21 -15.82
CA LEU A 321 3.95 18.72 -14.88
C LEU A 321 5.00 19.64 -15.52
N SER A 322 5.19 19.55 -16.84
CA SER A 322 6.15 20.38 -17.62
C SER A 322 5.50 21.56 -18.31
N ALA A 323 4.16 21.72 -18.20
CA ALA A 323 3.44 22.77 -18.91
C ALA A 323 3.93 24.16 -18.49
N SER A 324 4.20 25.01 -19.52
CA SER A 324 4.55 26.40 -19.27
C SER A 324 3.31 27.21 -18.86
N PRO A 325 3.40 28.21 -17.96
CA PRO A 325 2.26 29.04 -17.55
C PRO A 325 1.49 29.67 -18.72
N ARG A 326 2.12 29.85 -19.89
CA ARG A 326 1.49 30.38 -21.10
C ARG A 326 0.53 29.43 -21.80
N ALA A 327 0.65 28.11 -21.60
CA ALA A 327 -0.19 27.10 -22.26
C ALA A 327 -1.55 26.88 -21.55
N VAL A 328 -1.66 27.26 -20.28
CA VAL A 328 -2.86 26.99 -19.46
C VAL A 328 -4.00 27.96 -19.75
N SER A 329 -3.71 29.16 -20.33
CA SER A 329 -4.74 30.17 -20.67
C SER A 329 -5.65 29.77 -21.84
N ALA A 330 -5.35 28.67 -22.54
CA ALA A 330 -6.13 28.21 -23.70
C ALA A 330 -7.11 27.07 -23.42
N SER A 331 -7.12 26.50 -22.19
CA SER A 331 -7.91 25.32 -21.84
C SER A 331 -8.72 25.47 -20.55
N ALA A 332 -9.11 26.67 -20.19
CA ALA A 332 -10.08 26.86 -19.11
C ALA A 332 -11.46 26.41 -19.60
N HIS A 333 -11.81 25.16 -19.37
CA HIS A 333 -13.19 24.68 -19.47
C HIS A 333 -14.02 25.36 -18.40
N VAL A 334 -14.83 26.32 -18.87
CA VAL A 334 -15.91 26.97 -18.12
C VAL A 334 -16.91 25.90 -17.68
N PHE A 335 -17.14 25.79 -16.39
CA PHE A 335 -18.29 25.06 -15.87
C PHE A 335 -19.56 25.79 -16.29
N PRO A 336 -20.59 25.11 -16.84
CA PRO A 336 -21.84 25.74 -17.17
C PRO A 336 -22.65 25.96 -15.89
N HIS A 337 -22.77 27.22 -15.47
CA HIS A 337 -23.88 27.62 -14.62
C HIS A 337 -25.17 27.59 -15.44
N SER A 338 -26.12 26.83 -14.98
CA SER A 338 -27.49 26.79 -15.45
C SER A 338 -28.19 28.07 -14.99
N ASP A 339 -28.51 28.96 -15.93
CA ASP A 339 -29.58 29.94 -15.77
C ASP A 339 -30.33 30.10 -17.08
N ASN A 340 -31.61 29.75 -17.01
CA ASN A 340 -32.61 29.88 -18.05
C ASN A 340 -33.01 31.33 -18.28
N ALA A 341 -32.88 31.86 -19.50
CA ALA A 341 -33.78 32.87 -20.06
C ALA A 341 -33.65 32.92 -21.59
N PRO A 342 -34.73 33.18 -22.32
CA PRO A 342 -34.82 32.93 -23.75
C PRO A 342 -34.40 34.14 -24.60
N VAL A 343 -33.69 33.89 -25.71
CA VAL A 343 -33.37 34.92 -26.70
C VAL A 343 -33.95 34.53 -28.05
N GLN A 344 -34.71 35.46 -28.61
CA GLN A 344 -35.29 35.47 -29.95
C GLN A 344 -34.24 35.77 -31.04
N PRO A 345 -34.52 35.41 -32.33
CA PRO A 345 -33.52 35.36 -33.40
C PRO A 345 -33.42 36.62 -34.22
N ALA A 346 -32.23 36.91 -34.73
CA ALA A 346 -32.02 37.89 -35.82
C ALA A 346 -31.32 37.24 -37.01
N ARG A 347 -31.83 37.51 -38.20
CA ARG A 347 -31.43 37.05 -39.54
C ARG A 347 -30.57 38.13 -40.25
N PRO A 348 -30.13 37.95 -41.54
CA PRO A 348 -28.77 37.59 -41.94
C PRO A 348 -28.13 38.70 -42.85
N GLY A 349 -26.86 38.59 -43.06
CA GLY A 349 -26.15 39.43 -44.07
C GLY A 349 -25.09 38.60 -44.80
N ALA A 350 -25.21 38.58 -46.08
CA ALA A 350 -24.42 37.82 -47.07
C ALA A 350 -23.08 38.52 -47.43
N ALA A 351 -22.09 37.72 -47.79
CA ALA A 351 -21.37 37.83 -49.08
C ALA A 351 -20.13 36.91 -49.15
N ASN A 352 -20.18 36.00 -50.07
CA ASN A 352 -19.24 35.70 -51.20
C ASN A 352 -17.70 35.57 -50.87
N VAL A 353 -17.03 34.52 -51.23
CA VAL A 353 -16.57 34.02 -52.53
C VAL A 353 -15.32 33.16 -52.42
N ARG A 354 -15.35 32.03 -53.11
CA ARG A 354 -14.27 31.23 -53.74
C ARG A 354 -13.65 30.07 -53.00
N THR A 355 -14.11 28.88 -53.47
CA THR A 355 -13.38 27.60 -53.51
C THR A 355 -12.15 27.67 -54.43
N PRO A 356 -11.16 26.83 -54.17
CA PRO A 356 -10.70 25.96 -55.23
C PRO A 356 -10.75 24.46 -54.85
N ILE A 357 -11.01 23.68 -55.86
CA ILE A 357 -11.05 22.25 -56.07
C ILE A 357 -9.69 21.64 -55.70
N VAL A 358 -9.67 20.54 -54.90
CA VAL A 358 -8.56 19.62 -54.91
C VAL A 358 -9.08 18.19 -54.78
N THR A 359 -8.72 17.45 -55.79
CA THR A 359 -8.74 16.04 -56.09
C THR A 359 -8.57 15.06 -54.94
N GLN A 360 -9.42 14.03 -54.93
CA GLN A 360 -9.26 12.80 -54.19
C GLN A 360 -8.04 11.99 -54.70
N PRO A 361 -7.30 11.32 -53.85
CA PRO A 361 -6.49 10.17 -54.27
C PRO A 361 -7.21 8.84 -53.95
N ARG A 362 -7.05 7.95 -54.91
CA ARG A 362 -7.53 6.59 -55.00
C ARG A 362 -7.06 5.70 -53.85
N GLU A 363 -7.97 4.81 -53.47
CA GLU A 363 -7.79 3.59 -52.73
C GLU A 363 -6.85 2.61 -53.47
N PRO A 364 -5.89 1.94 -52.79
CA PRO A 364 -5.22 0.78 -53.36
C PRO A 364 -5.84 -0.53 -52.89
N GLU A 365 -6.01 -1.42 -53.88
CA GLU A 365 -6.54 -2.78 -53.79
C GLU A 365 -5.74 -3.68 -52.86
N LYS A 366 -6.48 -4.66 -52.24
CA LYS A 366 -5.95 -5.79 -51.46
C LYS A 366 -5.21 -6.79 -52.37
N PRO A 367 -4.08 -7.35 -51.90
CA PRO A 367 -3.65 -8.66 -52.38
C PRO A 367 -4.17 -9.77 -51.45
N LYS A 368 -4.56 -10.87 -52.10
CA LYS A 368 -5.00 -12.15 -51.51
C LYS A 368 -3.82 -12.96 -50.98
N ASN A 369 -4.12 -13.62 -49.87
CA ASN A 369 -3.62 -14.90 -49.34
C ASN A 369 -2.17 -15.35 -49.62
N GLU A 370 -1.46 -15.61 -48.52
CA GLU A 370 -1.01 -16.99 -48.21
C GLU A 370 -0.59 -17.15 -46.74
N SER A 371 -0.95 -18.30 -46.19
CA SER A 371 -0.82 -18.80 -44.84
C SER A 371 0.61 -18.97 -44.36
N LYS A 372 0.87 -18.75 -43.05
CA LYS A 372 1.42 -19.75 -42.12
C LYS A 372 1.56 -19.25 -40.69
N SER A 373 0.84 -19.92 -39.83
CA SER A 373 1.06 -20.35 -38.41
C SER A 373 2.06 -19.59 -37.54
N GLY A 374 1.53 -19.06 -36.41
CA GLY A 374 2.30 -18.64 -35.24
C GLY A 374 1.41 -17.97 -34.20
N GLY A 375 0.78 -18.76 -33.34
CA GLY A 375 0.43 -18.47 -31.94
C GLY A 375 -0.25 -17.16 -31.56
N GLN A 376 -1.48 -16.91 -32.00
CA GLN A 376 -2.41 -16.08 -31.25
C GLN A 376 -3.12 -16.97 -30.23
N LEU A 377 -2.71 -16.84 -28.94
CA LEU A 377 -3.47 -17.36 -27.81
C LEU A 377 -4.77 -16.56 -27.73
N ASN A 378 -5.84 -17.24 -28.01
CA ASN A 378 -7.18 -16.74 -28.21
C ASN A 378 -7.75 -16.18 -26.92
N TYR A 379 -8.05 -14.87 -26.89
CA TYR A 379 -8.85 -14.18 -25.87
C TYR A 379 -10.19 -14.90 -25.58
N GLU A 380 -10.76 -15.60 -26.59
CA GLU A 380 -11.94 -16.42 -26.40
C GLU A 380 -11.71 -17.71 -25.59
N GLN A 381 -10.48 -18.26 -25.58
CA GLN A 381 -10.14 -19.38 -24.70
C GLN A 381 -9.99 -18.94 -23.24
N PHE A 382 -9.47 -17.72 -23.00
CA PHE A 382 -9.36 -17.14 -21.66
C PHE A 382 -10.75 -16.87 -21.07
N GLN A 383 -11.66 -16.29 -21.83
CA GLN A 383 -13.06 -16.06 -21.39
C GLN A 383 -13.81 -17.37 -21.13
N LYS A 384 -13.51 -18.41 -21.88
CA LYS A 384 -14.15 -19.74 -21.71
C LYS A 384 -13.65 -20.45 -20.45
N GLN A 385 -12.38 -20.23 -20.09
CA GLN A 385 -11.77 -20.76 -18.87
C GLN A 385 -12.30 -20.05 -17.62
N GLU A 386 -12.49 -18.74 -17.69
CA GLU A 386 -13.06 -17.94 -16.59
C GLU A 386 -14.54 -18.25 -16.34
N LYS A 387 -15.32 -18.46 -17.41
CA LYS A 387 -16.71 -18.88 -17.30
C LYS A 387 -16.84 -20.29 -16.68
N ASN A 388 -15.92 -21.20 -16.99
CA ASN A 388 -15.86 -22.53 -16.39
C ASN A 388 -15.48 -22.47 -14.88
N ARG A 389 -14.62 -21.55 -14.47
CA ARG A 389 -14.20 -21.38 -13.06
C ARG A 389 -15.35 -20.83 -12.20
N LYS A 390 -16.13 -19.85 -12.71
CA LYS A 390 -17.35 -19.35 -12.04
C LYS A 390 -18.42 -20.45 -11.91
N THR A 391 -18.57 -21.29 -12.95
CA THR A 391 -19.49 -22.43 -12.92
C THR A 391 -19.04 -23.51 -11.93
N LEU A 392 -17.74 -23.77 -11.83
CA LEU A 392 -17.18 -24.73 -10.89
C LEU A 392 -17.36 -24.28 -9.43
N LYS A 393 -17.12 -23.00 -9.12
CA LYS A 393 -17.37 -22.40 -7.79
C LYS A 393 -18.86 -22.48 -7.42
N ALA A 394 -19.77 -22.19 -8.34
CA ALA A 394 -21.20 -22.30 -8.13
C ALA A 394 -21.65 -23.76 -7.88
N ILE A 395 -21.07 -24.75 -8.58
CA ILE A 395 -21.33 -26.16 -8.36
C ILE A 395 -20.80 -26.62 -6.98
N LEU A 396 -19.60 -26.15 -6.59
CA LEU A 396 -19.02 -26.49 -5.27
C LEU A 396 -19.90 -25.94 -4.13
N VAL A 397 -20.37 -24.71 -4.22
CA VAL A 397 -21.30 -24.12 -3.24
C VAL A 397 -22.62 -24.90 -3.19
N ALA A 398 -23.17 -25.29 -4.33
CA ALA A 398 -24.39 -26.09 -4.38
C ALA A 398 -24.21 -27.48 -3.73
N VAL A 399 -23.05 -28.14 -3.94
CA VAL A 399 -22.73 -29.43 -3.32
C VAL A 399 -22.58 -29.29 -1.80
N ILE A 400 -21.94 -28.22 -1.31
CA ILE A 400 -21.80 -27.95 0.12
C ILE A 400 -23.18 -27.71 0.75
N VAL A 401 -24.06 -26.92 0.12
CA VAL A 401 -25.42 -26.67 0.62
C VAL A 401 -26.26 -27.95 0.67
N THR A 402 -26.15 -28.81 -0.37
CA THR A 402 -26.88 -30.10 -0.37
C THR A 402 -26.34 -31.07 0.69
N LEU A 403 -25.03 -31.07 0.96
CA LEU A 403 -24.42 -31.85 2.06
C LEU A 403 -24.93 -31.37 3.44
N PHE A 404 -25.01 -30.05 3.68
CA PHE A 404 -25.57 -29.50 4.93
C PHE A 404 -27.05 -29.85 5.11
N ILE A 405 -27.85 -29.80 4.03
CA ILE A 405 -29.26 -30.22 4.09
C ILE A 405 -29.36 -31.73 4.36
N GLY A 406 -28.52 -32.54 3.76
CA GLY A 406 -28.46 -33.98 4.01
C GLY A 406 -28.10 -34.32 5.47
N VAL A 407 -27.11 -33.65 6.03
CA VAL A 407 -26.74 -33.82 7.46
C VAL A 407 -27.86 -33.35 8.39
N ALA A 408 -28.53 -32.24 8.09
CA ALA A 408 -29.67 -31.77 8.88
C ALA A 408 -30.85 -32.76 8.90
N LEU A 409 -31.13 -33.40 7.74
CA LEU A 409 -32.16 -34.44 7.63
C LEU A 409 -31.79 -35.70 8.37
N ILE A 410 -30.52 -36.14 8.34
CA ILE A 410 -30.02 -37.30 9.10
C ILE A 410 -30.09 -37.04 10.60
N VAL A 411 -29.70 -35.85 11.06
CA VAL A 411 -29.81 -35.44 12.47
C VAL A 411 -31.27 -35.41 12.91
N SER A 412 -32.18 -34.88 12.07
CA SER A 412 -33.64 -34.89 12.37
C SER A 412 -34.21 -36.33 12.43
N ALA A 413 -33.73 -37.23 11.58
CA ALA A 413 -34.14 -38.64 11.60
C ALA A 413 -33.60 -39.40 12.81
N LEU A 414 -32.39 -39.10 13.28
CA LEU A 414 -31.77 -39.69 14.46
C LEU A 414 -32.38 -39.22 15.78
N PHE A 415 -32.88 -37.97 15.85
CA PHE A 415 -33.60 -37.43 17.01
C PHE A 415 -35.11 -37.76 17.02
N GLY A 416 -35.66 -38.21 15.90
CA GLY A 416 -37.08 -38.57 15.77
C GLY A 416 -37.48 -39.99 16.25
N MET A 417 -36.52 -40.83 16.70
CA MET A 417 -36.77 -42.23 17.08
C MET A 417 -36.64 -42.51 18.58
N ASN A 418 -37.04 -41.57 19.45
CA ASN A 418 -37.17 -41.96 20.86
C ASN A 418 -38.30 -41.17 21.54
N GLY A 419 -39.47 -41.77 21.70
CA GLY A 419 -40.58 -41.20 22.48
C GLY A 419 -41.89 -41.92 22.28
N GLY A 420 -42.04 -43.06 22.93
CA GLY A 420 -43.35 -43.72 23.05
C GLY A 420 -44.24 -43.08 24.07
N SER A 421 -45.50 -42.92 23.68
CA SER A 421 -46.75 -43.10 24.40
C SER A 421 -46.90 -42.71 25.89
N HIS A 422 -47.72 -41.72 26.20
CA HIS A 422 -49.02 -41.90 26.91
C HIS A 422 -49.80 -40.56 27.07
N GLY A 423 -50.99 -40.53 26.57
CA GLY A 423 -52.28 -40.30 27.26
C GLY A 423 -52.66 -38.87 27.58
N GLY A 424 -53.72 -38.39 26.91
CA GLY A 424 -54.83 -37.71 27.56
C GLY A 424 -54.93 -36.22 27.50
N SER A 425 -55.77 -35.78 26.55
CA SER A 425 -56.80 -34.69 26.66
C SER A 425 -56.38 -33.28 27.01
N ASP A 426 -56.81 -32.49 26.11
CA ASP A 426 -57.43 -31.19 26.07
C ASP A 426 -56.69 -30.08 25.37
N ALA A 427 -57.26 -29.84 24.19
CA ALA A 427 -56.97 -28.69 23.35
C ALA A 427 -57.33 -27.39 24.04
N THR A 428 -56.42 -26.43 23.97
CA THR A 428 -56.88 -25.03 23.79
C THR A 428 -55.82 -24.31 22.94
N THR A 429 -56.24 -23.92 21.79
CA THR A 429 -55.68 -22.93 20.87
C THR A 429 -54.91 -21.81 21.55
N GLN A 430 -53.58 -21.84 21.45
CA GLN A 430 -52.70 -20.67 21.56
C GLN A 430 -51.38 -20.95 20.81
N SER A 431 -51.40 -20.93 19.47
CA SER A 431 -50.20 -21.13 18.63
C SER A 431 -49.96 -20.03 17.59
N GLU A 432 -50.49 -18.82 17.78
CA GLU A 432 -50.27 -17.74 16.79
C GLU A 432 -49.41 -16.56 17.25
N ASN A 433 -48.79 -16.60 18.44
CA ASN A 433 -48.12 -15.40 18.95
C ASN A 433 -46.73 -15.66 19.55
N THR A 434 -46.04 -16.74 19.18
CA THR A 434 -44.71 -17.03 19.65
C THR A 434 -43.70 -17.02 18.50
N VAL A 435 -42.51 -16.46 18.75
CA VAL A 435 -41.39 -16.37 17.82
C VAL A 435 -40.16 -17.06 18.41
N VAL A 436 -39.45 -17.84 17.61
CA VAL A 436 -38.21 -18.45 18.03
C VAL A 436 -37.07 -17.46 17.84
N VAL A 437 -36.31 -17.19 18.90
CA VAL A 437 -35.15 -16.30 18.89
C VAL A 437 -34.01 -16.98 18.16
N GLN A 438 -33.48 -16.38 17.11
CA GLN A 438 -32.28 -16.84 16.42
C GLN A 438 -31.01 -16.31 17.09
N SER A 439 -29.84 -16.84 16.70
CA SER A 439 -28.56 -16.23 17.10
C SER A 439 -28.31 -14.97 16.29
N PHE A 440 -28.12 -13.85 16.98
CA PHE A 440 -27.77 -12.56 16.39
C PHE A 440 -26.29 -12.20 16.60
N LEU A 441 -25.52 -13.04 17.29
CA LEU A 441 -24.11 -12.82 17.56
C LEU A 441 -23.31 -12.70 16.26
N GLY A 442 -22.43 -11.70 16.19
CA GLY A 442 -21.58 -11.42 15.03
C GLY A 442 -22.26 -10.64 13.90
N ARG A 443 -23.60 -10.45 13.96
CA ARG A 443 -24.33 -9.65 12.95
C ARG A 443 -24.22 -8.15 13.25
N GLN A 444 -24.37 -7.32 12.23
CA GLN A 444 -24.46 -5.88 12.38
C GLN A 444 -25.80 -5.50 13.03
N TYR A 445 -25.72 -4.71 14.09
CA TYR A 445 -26.91 -4.28 14.84
C TYR A 445 -27.95 -3.57 13.95
N ASN A 446 -27.48 -2.68 13.08
CA ASN A 446 -28.38 -1.92 12.20
C ASN A 446 -29.12 -2.81 11.19
N ASP A 447 -28.53 -3.91 10.75
CA ASP A 447 -29.18 -4.86 9.83
C ASP A 447 -30.26 -5.65 10.56
N VAL A 448 -29.98 -6.06 11.81
CA VAL A 448 -30.97 -6.74 12.66
C VAL A 448 -32.14 -5.83 13.01
N VAL A 449 -31.90 -4.55 13.26
CA VAL A 449 -32.97 -3.57 13.49
C VAL A 449 -33.85 -3.43 12.25
N LYS A 450 -33.30 -3.26 11.07
CA LYS A 450 -34.04 -3.16 9.80
C LYS A 450 -34.87 -4.41 9.52
N GLU A 451 -34.32 -5.59 9.75
CA GLU A 451 -35.04 -6.86 9.59
C GLU A 451 -36.21 -6.97 10.59
N ASN A 452 -35.98 -6.53 11.82
CA ASN A 452 -37.04 -6.51 12.84
C ASN A 452 -38.14 -5.47 12.56
N GLU A 453 -37.84 -4.33 11.93
CA GLU A 453 -38.80 -3.35 11.46
C GLU A 453 -39.82 -3.96 10.49
N VAL A 454 -39.37 -4.90 9.64
CA VAL A 454 -40.24 -5.63 8.69
C VAL A 454 -41.02 -6.74 9.37
N THR A 455 -40.43 -7.47 10.30
CA THR A 455 -41.04 -8.64 10.95
C THR A 455 -41.87 -8.29 12.17
N GLY A 456 -41.49 -7.22 12.88
CA GLY A 456 -42.16 -6.76 14.12
C GLY A 456 -42.10 -7.81 15.24
N ASN A 457 -41.11 -8.66 15.27
CA ASN A 457 -41.05 -9.79 16.18
C ASN A 457 -40.63 -9.42 17.60
N PHE A 458 -39.74 -8.41 17.74
CA PHE A 458 -39.14 -8.04 19.02
C PHE A 458 -39.18 -6.52 19.27
N ILE A 459 -39.09 -6.13 20.53
CA ILE A 459 -38.73 -4.77 20.95
C ILE A 459 -37.22 -4.81 21.22
N ILE A 460 -36.41 -4.12 20.37
CA ILE A 460 -34.97 -4.17 20.46
C ILE A 460 -34.45 -3.08 21.40
N LYS A 461 -33.60 -3.45 22.35
CA LYS A 461 -32.76 -2.55 23.15
C LYS A 461 -31.28 -2.71 22.82
N LYS A 462 -30.54 -1.62 22.85
CA LYS A 462 -29.11 -1.57 22.62
C LYS A 462 -28.34 -1.23 23.89
N VAL A 463 -27.31 -1.96 24.20
CA VAL A 463 -26.28 -1.64 25.20
C VAL A 463 -24.93 -1.65 24.47
N GLU A 464 -24.19 -0.55 24.56
CA GLU A 464 -22.85 -0.49 23.98
C GLU A 464 -21.80 -0.92 24.99
N GLN A 465 -20.83 -1.73 24.54
CA GLN A 465 -19.69 -2.17 25.32
C GLN A 465 -18.42 -2.09 24.46
N SER A 466 -17.37 -1.47 24.97
CA SER A 466 -16.06 -1.46 24.31
C SER A 466 -15.53 -2.89 24.16
N ASN A 467 -14.98 -3.21 22.99
CA ASN A 467 -14.40 -4.51 22.69
C ASN A 467 -13.23 -4.35 21.71
N ASP A 468 -12.05 -4.77 22.13
CA ASP A 468 -10.81 -4.60 21.34
C ASP A 468 -10.71 -5.60 20.17
N ALA A 469 -11.45 -6.71 20.24
CA ALA A 469 -11.40 -7.79 19.25
C ALA A 469 -12.51 -7.74 18.20
N VAL A 470 -13.63 -7.01 18.48
CA VAL A 470 -14.80 -7.00 17.62
C VAL A 470 -15.07 -5.59 17.10
N PRO A 471 -15.20 -5.39 15.77
CA PRO A 471 -15.52 -4.09 15.18
C PRO A 471 -16.77 -3.44 15.77
N SER A 472 -16.77 -2.09 15.79
CA SER A 472 -17.93 -1.32 16.25
C SER A 472 -19.18 -1.65 15.43
N GLY A 473 -20.33 -1.72 16.12
CA GLY A 473 -21.62 -2.00 15.50
C GLY A 473 -22.02 -3.48 15.43
N GLN A 474 -21.11 -4.41 15.69
CA GLN A 474 -21.46 -5.84 15.74
C GLN A 474 -22.05 -6.25 17.09
N ILE A 475 -23.02 -7.16 17.05
CA ILE A 475 -23.65 -7.73 18.26
C ILE A 475 -22.70 -8.74 18.86
N ILE A 476 -22.29 -8.51 20.12
CA ILE A 476 -21.40 -9.36 20.91
C ILE A 476 -22.12 -10.13 22.01
N GLY A 477 -23.39 -9.81 22.27
CA GLY A 477 -24.23 -10.50 23.26
C GLY A 477 -25.71 -10.28 22.99
N GLN A 478 -26.53 -11.24 23.42
CA GLN A 478 -27.98 -11.16 23.47
C GLN A 478 -28.47 -11.73 24.80
N ASP A 479 -29.45 -11.10 25.42
CA ASP A 479 -29.96 -11.49 26.74
C ASP A 479 -30.91 -12.72 26.70
N ILE A 480 -31.56 -12.96 25.57
CA ILE A 480 -32.39 -14.14 25.35
C ILE A 480 -31.62 -15.13 24.48
N PRO A 481 -31.35 -16.36 24.95
CA PRO A 481 -30.60 -17.36 24.20
C PRO A 481 -31.26 -17.72 22.86
N ALA A 482 -30.43 -18.04 21.87
CA ALA A 482 -30.90 -18.60 20.60
C ALA A 482 -31.71 -19.88 20.81
N ASN A 483 -32.72 -20.11 19.98
CA ASN A 483 -33.70 -21.20 20.03
C ASN A 483 -34.72 -21.11 21.20
N SER A 484 -34.75 -20.01 21.96
CA SER A 484 -35.82 -19.75 22.92
C SER A 484 -37.10 -19.38 22.18
N SER A 485 -38.25 -19.90 22.61
CA SER A 485 -39.57 -19.51 22.11
C SER A 485 -40.13 -18.43 23.02
N VAL A 486 -40.40 -17.25 22.48
CA VAL A 486 -40.91 -16.08 23.24
C VAL A 486 -42.15 -15.50 22.57
N ALA A 487 -42.96 -14.77 23.32
CA ALA A 487 -44.12 -14.06 22.73
C ALA A 487 -43.65 -12.97 21.76
N LYS A 488 -44.37 -12.79 20.65
CA LYS A 488 -44.12 -11.67 19.73
C LYS A 488 -44.21 -10.34 20.49
N GLY A 489 -43.24 -9.43 20.24
CA GLY A 489 -43.12 -8.17 20.97
C GLY A 489 -42.33 -8.27 22.28
N THR A 490 -41.73 -9.43 22.60
CA THR A 490 -40.79 -9.56 23.72
C THR A 490 -39.58 -8.63 23.50
N THR A 491 -39.15 -7.96 24.59
CA THR A 491 -37.96 -7.13 24.54
C THR A 491 -36.71 -8.01 24.52
N ILE A 492 -35.84 -7.82 23.53
CA ILE A 492 -34.52 -8.41 23.44
C ILE A 492 -33.45 -7.31 23.54
N THR A 493 -32.45 -7.53 24.41
CA THR A 493 -31.37 -6.59 24.62
C THR A 493 -30.11 -7.11 23.94
N PHE A 494 -29.57 -6.36 22.99
CA PHE A 494 -28.31 -6.64 22.35
C PHE A 494 -27.18 -5.86 23.00
N THR A 495 -26.11 -6.56 23.37
CA THR A 495 -24.81 -5.94 23.66
C THR A 495 -24.07 -5.77 22.33
N VAL A 496 -23.78 -4.51 21.97
CA VAL A 496 -23.18 -4.14 20.70
C VAL A 496 -21.77 -3.63 20.96
N SER A 497 -20.80 -4.11 20.18
CA SER A 497 -19.42 -3.62 20.25
C SER A 497 -19.39 -2.12 19.91
N GLY A 498 -18.80 -1.31 20.80
CA GLY A 498 -18.40 0.07 20.53
C GLY A 498 -17.05 0.18 19.80
N GLY A 499 -16.40 -0.96 19.53
CA GLY A 499 -15.01 -1.03 19.09
C GLY A 499 -14.01 -0.82 20.22
N PRO A 500 -12.71 -0.71 19.91
CA PRO A 500 -11.67 -0.49 20.90
C PRO A 500 -11.88 0.79 21.72
N GLN A 501 -11.54 0.74 23.01
CA GLN A 501 -11.64 1.92 23.86
C GLN A 501 -10.65 2.99 23.42
N VAL A 502 -11.15 4.18 23.08
CA VAL A 502 -10.33 5.34 22.71
C VAL A 502 -10.18 6.25 23.94
N PHE A 503 -8.96 6.70 24.20
CA PHE A 503 -8.65 7.68 25.25
C PHE A 503 -7.69 8.75 24.71
N PRO A 504 -7.68 9.98 25.27
CA PRO A 504 -6.78 11.04 24.80
C PRO A 504 -5.33 10.74 25.16
N VAL A 505 -4.40 11.08 24.26
CA VAL A 505 -2.97 11.09 24.55
C VAL A 505 -2.71 12.01 25.75
N PRO A 506 -2.07 11.52 26.82
CA PRO A 506 -1.70 12.36 27.94
C PRO A 506 -0.77 13.52 27.53
N ASP A 507 -0.93 14.69 28.12
CA ASP A 507 0.02 15.78 27.96
C ASP A 507 1.29 15.50 28.78
N VAL A 508 2.40 15.33 28.08
CA VAL A 508 3.73 15.07 28.66
C VAL A 508 4.74 16.16 28.26
N SER A 509 4.27 17.30 27.74
CA SER A 509 5.11 18.43 27.34
C SER A 509 5.98 18.92 28.49
N GLY A 510 7.26 19.18 28.23
CA GLY A 510 8.23 19.66 29.23
C GLY A 510 8.72 18.60 30.22
N GLN A 511 8.19 17.38 30.23
CA GLN A 511 8.74 16.27 31.02
C GLN A 511 10.06 15.77 30.42
N THR A 512 10.85 15.03 31.19
CA THR A 512 11.97 14.29 30.61
C THR A 512 11.44 13.10 29.78
N TYR A 513 12.25 12.62 28.83
CA TYR A 513 11.89 11.45 28.01
C TYR A 513 11.44 10.26 28.85
N GLU A 514 12.15 9.94 29.93
CA GLU A 514 11.85 8.81 30.81
C GLU A 514 10.51 8.96 31.54
N GLN A 515 10.20 10.17 32.01
CA GLN A 515 8.91 10.46 32.65
C GLN A 515 7.75 10.36 31.67
N ALA A 516 7.92 10.89 30.47
CA ALA A 516 6.93 10.80 29.41
C ALA A 516 6.72 9.34 28.96
N LEU A 517 7.79 8.58 28.79
CA LEU A 517 7.75 7.16 28.46
C LEU A 517 6.97 6.37 29.51
N ALA A 518 7.25 6.59 30.80
CA ALA A 518 6.53 5.94 31.90
C ALA A 518 5.03 6.29 31.89
N THR A 519 4.70 7.57 31.67
CA THR A 519 3.30 8.06 31.64
C THR A 519 2.50 7.45 30.50
N LEU A 520 3.06 7.42 29.30
CA LEU A 520 2.39 6.90 28.10
C LEU A 520 2.32 5.36 28.11
N SER A 521 3.39 4.68 28.56
CA SER A 521 3.41 3.23 28.67
C SER A 521 2.43 2.71 29.73
N ALA A 522 2.19 3.46 30.82
CA ALA A 522 1.18 3.12 31.82
C ALA A 522 -0.25 3.15 31.26
N LYS A 523 -0.48 3.83 30.12
CA LYS A 523 -1.73 3.83 29.35
C LYS A 523 -1.77 2.73 28.28
N GLY A 524 -0.75 1.87 28.22
CA GLY A 524 -0.66 0.79 27.24
C GLY A 524 -0.24 1.26 25.85
N LEU A 525 0.32 2.48 25.70
CA LEU A 525 0.81 2.99 24.43
C LEU A 525 2.22 2.48 24.15
N LYS A 526 2.52 2.26 22.87
CA LYS A 526 3.87 1.94 22.40
C LYS A 526 4.59 3.25 22.09
N CYS A 527 5.74 3.49 22.75
CA CYS A 527 6.44 4.75 22.62
C CYS A 527 7.70 4.59 21.78
N GLU A 528 7.97 5.59 20.93
CA GLU A 528 9.23 5.79 20.23
C GLU A 528 9.76 7.20 20.49
N SER A 529 11.06 7.42 20.32
CA SER A 529 11.68 8.74 20.48
C SER A 529 12.01 9.35 19.13
N ALA A 530 11.86 10.68 19.05
CA ALA A 530 12.40 11.49 17.97
C ALA A 530 13.07 12.73 18.58
N LYS A 531 14.06 13.31 17.88
CA LYS A 531 14.76 14.52 18.31
C LYS A 531 14.28 15.72 17.51
N LYS A 532 14.15 16.87 18.19
CA LYS A 532 13.85 18.18 17.62
C LYS A 532 15.05 19.09 17.83
N TYR A 533 15.35 19.93 16.85
CA TYR A 533 16.40 20.94 16.98
C TYR A 533 16.15 21.83 18.20
N ASN A 534 17.21 22.15 18.93
CA ASN A 534 17.18 22.99 20.12
C ASN A 534 18.08 24.23 19.89
N ASP A 535 17.48 25.39 19.89
CA ASP A 535 18.15 26.69 19.75
C ASP A 535 18.78 27.18 21.08
N GLY A 536 18.79 26.33 22.10
CA GLY A 536 19.30 26.66 23.45
C GLY A 536 18.26 27.28 24.37
N THR A 537 17.02 27.48 23.93
CA THR A 537 15.93 28.02 24.76
C THR A 537 15.24 26.98 25.63
N HIS A 538 15.42 25.69 25.30
CA HIS A 538 14.81 24.57 26.01
C HIS A 538 15.86 23.64 26.63
N PRO A 539 15.59 23.01 27.79
CA PRO A 539 16.47 21.99 28.33
C PRO A 539 16.55 20.77 27.39
N ALA A 540 17.76 20.28 27.17
CA ALA A 540 17.95 19.07 26.37
C ALA A 540 17.21 17.87 26.99
N ASN A 541 16.78 16.92 26.13
CA ASN A 541 16.06 15.71 26.51
C ASN A 541 14.71 15.95 27.22
N THR A 542 14.13 17.15 27.05
CA THR A 542 12.74 17.44 27.48
C THR A 542 11.79 17.30 26.28
N VAL A 543 10.56 16.85 26.55
CA VAL A 543 9.53 16.61 25.54
C VAL A 543 9.05 17.94 24.96
N ALA A 544 9.22 18.10 23.66
CA ALA A 544 8.68 19.21 22.88
C ALA A 544 7.21 18.99 22.52
N GLU A 545 6.89 17.79 22.06
CA GLU A 545 5.56 17.40 21.61
C GLU A 545 5.44 15.87 21.51
N THR A 546 4.23 15.37 21.34
CA THR A 546 3.97 13.96 21.00
C THR A 546 3.28 13.86 19.64
N VAL A 547 3.49 12.73 18.94
CA VAL A 547 2.79 12.42 17.69
C VAL A 547 2.15 11.02 17.83
N PRO A 548 0.83 10.94 17.93
CA PRO A 548 -0.20 12.00 17.88
C PRO A 548 -0.09 13.03 19.04
N PRO A 549 -0.58 14.28 18.83
CA PRO A 549 -0.48 15.33 19.86
C PRO A 549 -1.34 15.02 21.09
N ALA A 550 -0.98 15.63 22.21
CA ALA A 550 -1.75 15.57 23.46
C ALA A 550 -3.24 15.89 23.22
N GLY A 551 -4.13 15.12 23.83
CA GLY A 551 -5.58 15.25 23.66
C GLY A 551 -6.17 14.51 22.46
N GLN A 552 -5.37 14.06 21.49
CA GLN A 552 -5.86 13.23 20.38
C GLN A 552 -6.24 11.83 20.87
N GLY A 553 -7.35 11.29 20.33
CA GLY A 553 -7.84 9.96 20.68
C GLY A 553 -6.93 8.85 20.12
N VAL A 554 -6.51 7.96 21.01
CA VAL A 554 -5.70 6.76 20.71
C VAL A 554 -6.26 5.54 21.42
N LYS A 555 -5.86 4.35 21.00
CA LYS A 555 -6.24 3.06 21.58
C LYS A 555 -5.06 2.45 22.33
N SER A 556 -5.33 1.52 23.23
CA SER A 556 -4.28 0.70 23.83
C SER A 556 -3.52 -0.07 22.74
N GLY A 557 -2.19 -0.03 22.79
CA GLY A 557 -1.30 -0.62 21.78
C GLY A 557 -0.91 0.31 20.63
N ASP A 558 -1.56 1.49 20.51
CA ASP A 558 -1.20 2.48 19.49
C ASP A 558 0.19 3.06 19.77
N LYS A 559 0.84 3.50 18.70
CA LYS A 559 2.18 4.07 18.72
C LYS A 559 2.11 5.57 18.94
N VAL A 560 2.92 6.05 19.88
CA VAL A 560 3.10 7.48 20.15
C VAL A 560 4.59 7.81 20.09
N THR A 561 4.96 8.74 19.24
CA THR A 561 6.34 9.25 19.16
C THR A 561 6.51 10.41 20.14
N ILE A 562 7.47 10.29 21.04
CA ILE A 562 7.87 11.33 21.98
C ILE A 562 8.98 12.14 21.31
N VAL A 563 8.71 13.39 20.97
CA VAL A 563 9.68 14.30 20.34
C VAL A 563 10.37 15.09 21.44
N VAL A 564 11.68 14.93 21.57
CA VAL A 564 12.49 15.60 22.60
C VAL A 564 13.47 16.59 21.98
N TYR A 565 13.78 17.67 22.72
CA TYR A 565 14.81 18.62 22.30
C TYR A 565 16.20 17.97 22.35
N SER A 566 16.98 18.15 21.28
CA SER A 566 18.39 17.73 21.22
C SER A 566 19.27 18.57 22.17
N ASP A 567 20.54 18.16 22.35
CA ASP A 567 21.51 19.02 22.98
C ASP A 567 21.67 20.32 22.17
N PRO A 568 21.79 21.50 22.83
CA PRO A 568 22.02 22.75 22.10
C PRO A 568 23.33 22.65 21.34
N GLN A 569 23.33 22.82 20.02
CA GLN A 569 24.56 23.04 19.29
C GLN A 569 25.00 24.48 19.52
N ALA A 570 26.28 24.66 19.92
CA ALA A 570 26.88 25.97 19.99
C ALA A 570 26.77 26.63 18.61
N ALA A 571 26.23 27.86 18.56
CA ALA A 571 26.22 28.66 17.35
C ALA A 571 27.68 28.93 16.94
N GLU A 572 28.17 28.24 15.92
CA GLU A 572 29.35 28.68 15.20
C GLU A 572 28.98 30.00 14.51
N THR A 573 29.66 31.06 14.90
CA THR A 573 29.56 32.37 14.27
C THR A 573 30.16 32.28 12.87
N ASP A 574 29.32 31.99 11.89
CA ASP A 574 29.70 32.04 10.48
C ASP A 574 29.82 33.50 10.04
N ALA A 575 31.06 33.86 9.70
CA ALA A 575 31.36 35.03 8.93
C ALA A 575 30.69 34.90 7.54
N ILE A 576 29.94 35.91 7.14
CA ILE A 576 29.31 36.08 5.83
C ILE A 576 30.39 35.98 4.74
N LEU A 577 30.45 34.86 4.04
CA LEU A 577 31.14 34.73 2.75
C LEU A 577 30.07 34.60 1.66
N THR A 578 30.06 35.59 0.76
CA THR A 578 29.32 35.55 -0.50
C THR A 578 29.71 34.30 -1.31
N PRO A 579 28.75 33.56 -1.90
CA PRO A 579 29.11 32.38 -2.69
C PRO A 579 29.65 32.78 -4.06
N ASP A 580 30.95 32.54 -4.26
CA ASP A 580 31.50 32.38 -5.61
C ASP A 580 31.01 31.05 -6.18
N VAL A 581 30.36 31.11 -7.33
CA VAL A 581 29.88 29.95 -8.09
C VAL A 581 31.09 29.28 -8.73
N PRO A 582 31.43 28.00 -8.34
CA PRO A 582 32.46 27.28 -9.09
C PRO A 582 31.86 26.69 -10.38
N SER A 583 32.37 27.16 -11.50
CA SER A 583 32.22 26.54 -12.81
C SER A 583 33.08 25.30 -12.94
N SER A 584 32.66 24.14 -12.41
CA SER A 584 33.16 22.81 -12.84
C SER A 584 32.43 21.70 -12.08
N LEU A 585 31.32 21.24 -12.61
CA LEU A 585 30.78 19.92 -12.29
C LEU A 585 31.12 18.99 -13.46
N ASN A 586 32.32 18.49 -13.49
CA ASN A 586 32.72 17.36 -14.29
C ASN A 586 33.60 16.45 -13.43
N GLY A 587 33.06 15.24 -13.15
CA GLY A 587 33.85 14.06 -12.87
C GLY A 587 34.09 13.69 -11.42
N GLU A 588 33.58 12.52 -11.07
CA GLU A 588 34.09 11.55 -10.10
C GLU A 588 34.12 11.94 -8.61
N ASN A 589 33.25 11.29 -7.83
CA ASN A 589 33.17 11.26 -6.36
C ASN A 589 32.31 12.31 -5.66
N THR A 590 31.06 12.47 -6.08
CA THR A 590 30.06 13.16 -5.24
C THR A 590 29.26 12.12 -4.48
N THR A 591 29.31 12.12 -3.15
CA THR A 591 28.53 11.21 -2.30
C THR A 591 27.07 11.69 -2.16
N VAL A 592 26.17 10.79 -1.74
CA VAL A 592 24.77 11.15 -1.43
C VAL A 592 24.70 12.30 -0.42
N SER A 593 25.63 12.34 0.55
CA SER A 593 25.74 13.42 1.54
C SER A 593 25.99 14.77 0.89
N ASP A 594 26.84 14.84 -0.14
CA ASP A 594 27.18 16.10 -0.83
C ASP A 594 26.00 16.60 -1.69
N ILE A 595 25.29 15.67 -2.35
CA ILE A 595 24.10 16.00 -3.15
C ILE A 595 22.94 16.42 -2.25
N LEU A 596 22.75 15.74 -1.13
CA LEU A 596 21.71 16.08 -0.16
C LEU A 596 21.99 17.41 0.56
N SER A 597 23.26 17.84 0.65
CA SER A 597 23.60 19.16 1.22
C SER A 597 23.12 20.32 0.34
N ILE A 598 22.92 20.10 -0.97
CA ILE A 598 22.34 21.09 -1.90
C ILE A 598 20.84 21.28 -1.65
N PHE A 599 20.20 20.30 -1.00
CA PHE A 599 18.77 20.30 -0.71
C PHE A 599 18.45 20.66 0.76
N ARG A 600 19.44 20.92 1.57
CA ARG A 600 19.31 21.51 2.89
C ARG A 600 19.49 23.05 2.79
#